data_d732d7536325a7a4a4672536b1cb46f1
#
_entry.id   d732d7536325a7a4a4672536b1cb46f1
#
_cell.length_a   1.000
_cell.length_b   1.000
_cell.length_c   1.000
_cell.angle_alpha   90.00
_cell.angle_beta   90.00
_cell.angle_gamma   90.00
#
_symmetry.space_group_name_H-M   'P 1'
#
loop_
_entity.id
_entity.type
_entity.pdbx_description
1 polymer ?
#
loop_
_entity_poly.entity_id
_entity_poly.type
_entity_poly.pdbx_seq_one_letter_code
_entity_poly.pdbx_strand_id
1 'polypeptide(L)'
;LVNKCAKLLSEENKNTLVCQVDIFNCRTEEQFYTAYANALMRVSTSAWEEFVAGVKKYLSRMAPTVSLSEGSQSYELSFGIGFKDNRLSYDEILDLPQQIAKDKGKKIIVCIDEFQNINEYEDSPAFQRKLRAHWQTHTSVCYCLYGSKRHMLLSIFNDYSMPFYKFGDILFLQKIERKDWVAFISQRFADTGK
;
A
#
# COMPACT_ATOMS: atom_id res chain seq x y z
N LEU A 1 -7.30 8.11 9.79
CA LEU A 1 -7.87 6.90 10.40
C LEU A 1 -7.01 5.68 10.13
N VAL A 2 -6.78 5.31 8.86
CA VAL A 2 -6.04 4.10 8.45
C VAL A 2 -4.66 4.03 9.10
N ASN A 3 -3.88 5.13 9.10
CA ASN A 3 -2.55 5.19 9.72
C ASN A 3 -2.59 4.89 11.23
N LYS A 4 -3.62 5.38 11.94
CA LYS A 4 -3.78 5.10 13.37
C LYS A 4 -4.13 3.62 13.61
N CYS A 5 -5.05 3.07 12.82
CA CYS A 5 -5.39 1.65 12.89
C CYS A 5 -4.19 0.75 12.56
N ALA A 6 -3.42 1.10 11.53
CA ALA A 6 -2.20 0.40 11.13
C ALA A 6 -1.17 0.35 12.28
N LYS A 7 -0.96 1.51 12.95
CA LYS A 7 -0.05 1.59 14.10
C LYS A 7 -0.52 0.71 15.26
N LEU A 8 -1.79 0.83 15.66
CA LEU A 8 -2.37 0.02 16.74
C LEU A 8 -2.27 -1.47 16.43
N LEU A 9 -2.60 -1.87 15.20
CA LEU A 9 -2.53 -3.26 14.80
C LEU A 9 -1.10 -3.81 14.84
N SER A 10 -0.11 -3.01 14.43
CA SER A 10 1.31 -3.39 14.49
C SER A 10 1.83 -3.52 15.92
N GLU A 11 1.27 -2.75 16.86
CA GLU A 11 1.59 -2.82 18.28
C GLU A 11 0.95 -4.04 18.96
N GLU A 12 -0.30 -4.35 18.61
CA GLU A 12 -1.07 -5.44 19.22
C GLU A 12 -0.74 -6.81 18.62
N ASN A 13 -0.41 -6.87 17.34
CA ASN A 13 -0.21 -8.13 16.62
C ASN A 13 1.13 -8.17 15.87
N LYS A 14 2.16 -8.69 16.54
CA LYS A 14 3.51 -8.84 15.97
C LYS A 14 3.58 -9.81 14.77
N ASN A 15 2.53 -10.62 14.56
CA ASN A 15 2.47 -11.55 13.43
C ASN A 15 1.87 -10.93 12.16
N THR A 16 1.46 -9.66 12.22
CA THR A 16 0.89 -8.94 11.09
C THR A 16 1.77 -7.75 10.73
N LEU A 17 2.12 -7.62 9.46
CA LEU A 17 2.81 -6.47 8.89
C LEU A 17 1.79 -5.59 8.18
N VAL A 18 1.91 -4.28 8.31
CA VAL A 18 1.04 -3.33 7.59
C VAL A 18 1.90 -2.52 6.62
N CYS A 19 1.59 -2.66 5.34
CA CYS A 19 2.21 -1.92 4.24
C CYS A 19 1.27 -0.81 3.79
N GLN A 20 1.77 0.42 3.72
CA GLN A 20 1.01 1.58 3.25
C GLN A 20 1.59 2.07 1.92
N VAL A 21 0.75 2.12 0.91
CA VAL A 21 1.07 2.57 -0.44
C VAL A 21 0.22 3.80 -0.74
N ASP A 22 0.83 4.92 -1.03
CA ASP A 22 0.15 6.12 -1.51
C ASP A 22 0.35 6.22 -3.02
N ILE A 23 -0.75 6.20 -3.77
CA ILE A 23 -0.73 6.31 -5.23
C ILE A 23 -1.31 7.65 -5.71
N PHE A 24 -1.39 8.67 -4.84
CA PHE A 24 -1.91 9.98 -5.20
C PHE A 24 -1.22 10.59 -6.43
N ASN A 25 0.10 10.46 -6.50
CA ASN A 25 0.92 11.00 -7.60
C ASN A 25 1.16 10.01 -8.75
N CYS A 26 0.65 8.78 -8.67
CA CYS A 26 0.82 7.79 -9.73
C CYS A 26 -0.16 8.07 -10.88
N ARG A 27 0.37 8.22 -12.10
CA ARG A 27 -0.39 8.48 -13.34
C ARG A 27 -0.30 7.32 -14.34
N THR A 28 0.60 6.38 -14.09
CA THR A 28 0.83 5.21 -14.95
C THR A 28 0.94 3.95 -14.13
N GLU A 29 0.72 2.80 -14.77
CA GLU A 29 0.95 1.47 -14.15
C GLU A 29 2.39 1.33 -13.64
N GLU A 30 3.37 1.82 -14.37
CA GLU A 30 4.78 1.74 -13.98
C GLU A 30 5.06 2.49 -12.68
N GLN A 31 4.47 3.69 -12.54
CA GLN A 31 4.57 4.46 -11.30
C GLN A 31 3.88 3.74 -10.12
N PHE A 32 2.75 3.07 -10.39
CA PHE A 32 2.09 2.23 -9.40
C PHE A 32 3.01 1.09 -8.94
N TYR A 33 3.59 0.32 -9.86
CA TYR A 33 4.48 -0.79 -9.51
C TYR A 33 5.68 -0.31 -8.70
N THR A 34 6.23 0.84 -9.06
CA THR A 34 7.34 1.46 -8.33
C THR A 34 6.95 1.83 -6.90
N ALA A 35 5.82 2.53 -6.72
CA ALA A 35 5.32 2.91 -5.40
C ALA A 35 4.99 1.67 -4.54
N TYR A 36 4.35 0.67 -5.14
CA TYR A 36 3.95 -0.57 -4.50
C TYR A 36 5.17 -1.37 -4.02
N ALA A 37 6.15 -1.60 -4.89
CA ALA A 37 7.38 -2.30 -4.53
C ALA A 37 8.15 -1.58 -3.42
N ASN A 38 8.33 -0.26 -3.56
CA ASN A 38 9.03 0.56 -2.56
C ASN A 38 8.36 0.49 -1.18
N ALA A 39 7.02 0.54 -1.12
CA ALA A 39 6.29 0.45 0.13
C ALA A 39 6.47 -0.92 0.79
N LEU A 40 6.41 -2.00 0.02
CA LEU A 40 6.64 -3.36 0.52
C LEU A 40 8.06 -3.54 1.06
N MET A 41 9.05 -2.99 0.38
CA MET A 41 10.43 -3.06 0.81
C MET A 41 10.66 -2.32 2.15
N ARG A 42 10.03 -1.15 2.34
CA ARG A 42 10.11 -0.40 3.61
C ARG A 42 9.58 -1.19 4.80
N VAL A 43 8.46 -1.90 4.63
CA VAL A 43 7.87 -2.71 5.71
C VAL A 43 8.73 -3.93 6.05
N SER A 44 9.46 -4.43 5.08
CA SER A 44 10.34 -5.58 5.29
C SER A 44 11.64 -5.22 5.98
N THR A 45 12.05 -3.94 5.96
CA THR A 45 13.35 -3.47 6.47
C THR A 45 13.40 -3.21 7.97
N SER A 46 12.29 -3.23 8.71
CA SER A 46 12.32 -3.07 10.18
C SER A 46 13.03 -4.21 10.93
N ALA A 47 13.44 -5.29 10.20
CA ALA A 47 14.32 -6.35 10.65
C ALA A 47 15.42 -6.59 9.60
N TRP A 48 16.16 -5.54 9.28
CA TRP A 48 17.11 -5.47 8.16
C TRP A 48 18.13 -6.62 8.11
N GLU A 49 18.63 -7.05 9.24
CA GLU A 49 19.74 -8.03 9.27
C GLU A 49 19.29 -9.47 8.92
N GLU A 50 18.09 -9.90 9.35
CA GLU A 50 17.53 -11.19 8.96
C GLU A 50 16.94 -11.18 7.53
N PHE A 51 16.46 -10.02 7.11
CA PHE A 51 15.84 -9.83 5.81
C PHE A 51 16.86 -9.90 4.66
N VAL A 52 18.06 -9.37 4.84
CA VAL A 52 19.12 -9.36 3.81
C VAL A 52 19.49 -10.78 3.35
N ALA A 53 19.38 -11.78 4.21
CA ALA A 53 19.66 -13.16 3.83
C ALA A 53 18.56 -13.78 2.93
N GLY A 54 17.26 -13.51 3.22
CA GLY A 54 16.13 -14.08 2.48
C GLY A 54 15.75 -13.31 1.21
N VAL A 55 15.86 -11.98 1.26
CA VAL A 55 15.45 -11.08 0.17
C VAL A 55 16.60 -10.69 -0.76
N LYS A 56 17.83 -11.08 -0.46
CA LYS A 56 18.98 -10.92 -1.38
C LYS A 56 18.64 -11.35 -2.80
N LYS A 57 17.84 -12.39 -2.95
CA LYS A 57 17.38 -12.91 -4.24
C LYS A 57 16.49 -11.90 -4.99
N TYR A 58 15.68 -11.11 -4.29
CA TYR A 58 14.79 -10.10 -4.89
C TYR A 58 15.48 -8.74 -5.00
N LEU A 59 16.24 -8.34 -3.97
CA LEU A 59 17.00 -7.07 -3.96
C LEU A 59 18.10 -7.05 -5.01
N SER A 60 18.74 -8.18 -5.30
CA SER A 60 19.74 -8.26 -6.38
C SER A 60 19.16 -8.03 -7.76
N ARG A 61 17.84 -8.17 -7.91
CA ARG A 61 17.09 -7.93 -9.16
C ARG A 61 16.43 -6.53 -9.21
N MET A 62 16.49 -5.78 -8.11
CA MET A 62 16.05 -4.38 -8.04
C MET A 62 17.30 -3.49 -8.00
N ALA A 63 17.42 -2.55 -8.92
CA ALA A 63 18.51 -1.58 -8.87
C ALA A 63 18.22 -0.54 -7.76
N PRO A 64 18.98 -0.52 -6.65
CA PRO A 64 18.79 0.50 -5.64
C PRO A 64 19.24 1.85 -6.20
N THR A 65 18.35 2.83 -6.18
CA THR A 65 18.69 4.23 -6.43
C THR A 65 18.73 4.92 -5.07
N VAL A 66 19.93 5.33 -4.64
CA VAL A 66 20.11 6.11 -3.41
C VAL A 66 19.91 7.58 -3.79
N SER A 67 18.79 8.16 -3.42
CA SER A 67 18.61 9.60 -3.50
C SER A 67 19.03 10.22 -2.17
N LEU A 68 20.07 11.06 -2.21
CA LEU A 68 20.46 11.92 -1.11
C LEU A 68 19.55 13.14 -1.16
N SER A 69 18.61 13.28 -0.23
CA SER A 69 17.94 14.55 -0.02
C SER A 69 18.84 15.45 0.82
N GLU A 70 19.33 16.54 0.22
CA GLU A 70 20.07 17.58 0.95
C GLU A 70 19.16 18.15 2.03
N GLY A 71 19.47 17.85 3.30
CA GLY A 71 18.86 18.50 4.46
C GLY A 71 18.24 17.62 5.54
N SER A 72 18.14 16.33 5.39
CA SER A 72 17.73 15.43 6.49
C SER A 72 18.66 14.24 6.60
N GLN A 73 19.00 13.85 7.85
CA GLN A 73 19.81 12.66 8.15
C GLN A 73 19.05 11.33 7.90
N SER A 74 18.08 11.31 7.00
CA SER A 74 17.34 10.11 6.61
C SER A 74 17.73 9.72 5.20
N TYR A 75 18.26 8.51 5.05
CA TYR A 75 18.50 7.90 3.75
C TYR A 75 17.15 7.42 3.19
N GLU A 76 16.66 8.04 2.12
CA GLU A 76 15.57 7.48 1.34
C GLU A 76 16.12 6.48 0.32
N LEU A 77 15.95 5.21 0.62
CA LEU A 77 16.18 4.13 -0.34
C LEU A 77 14.98 4.06 -1.27
N SER A 78 15.13 4.54 -2.49
CA SER A 78 14.19 4.30 -3.56
C SER A 78 14.73 3.22 -4.50
N PHE A 79 13.86 2.29 -4.90
CA PHE A 79 14.24 1.24 -5.84
C PHE A 79 13.68 1.62 -7.21
N GLY A 80 14.57 1.91 -8.16
CA GLY A 80 14.19 2.12 -9.55
C GLY A 80 13.86 0.78 -10.21
N ILE A 81 12.65 0.68 -10.75
CA ILE A 81 12.29 -0.42 -11.64
C ILE A 81 12.79 -0.05 -13.03
N GLY A 82 13.83 -0.63 -13.47
CA GLY A 82 14.33 -0.37 -14.82
C GLY A 82 14.41 -1.64 -15.66
N PHE A 83 14.08 -1.53 -16.91
CA PHE A 83 13.88 -2.60 -17.88
C PHE A 83 15.18 -3.12 -18.54
N LYS A 84 16.16 -3.60 -17.78
CA LYS A 84 17.30 -4.32 -18.36
C LYS A 84 17.57 -5.61 -17.60
N ASP A 85 17.91 -6.64 -18.35
CA ASP A 85 18.16 -8.03 -17.95
C ASP A 85 18.46 -8.30 -16.48
N ASN A 86 17.56 -9.05 -15.84
CA ASN A 86 17.58 -9.54 -14.46
C ASN A 86 16.71 -8.78 -13.42
N ARG A 87 15.66 -8.07 -13.83
CA ARG A 87 14.76 -7.31 -12.94
C ARG A 87 13.44 -8.05 -12.72
N LEU A 88 12.74 -7.70 -11.61
CA LEU A 88 11.41 -8.25 -11.33
C LEU A 88 10.43 -7.84 -12.42
N SER A 89 9.67 -8.80 -12.92
CA SER A 89 8.53 -8.53 -13.79
C SER A 89 7.39 -7.88 -12.99
N TYR A 90 6.45 -7.25 -13.66
CA TYR A 90 5.27 -6.68 -13.00
C TYR A 90 4.47 -7.72 -12.23
N ASP A 91 4.38 -8.94 -12.75
CA ASP A 91 3.71 -10.06 -12.09
C ASP A 91 4.43 -10.47 -10.80
N GLU A 92 5.75 -10.56 -10.82
CA GLU A 92 6.55 -10.82 -9.61
C GLU A 92 6.40 -9.70 -8.56
N ILE A 93 6.24 -8.43 -8.99
CA ILE A 93 6.00 -7.31 -8.08
C ILE A 93 4.62 -7.43 -7.42
N LEU A 94 3.58 -7.81 -8.18
CA LEU A 94 2.25 -8.00 -7.62
C LEU A 94 2.18 -9.15 -6.61
N ASP A 95 2.97 -10.21 -6.82
CA ASP A 95 3.04 -11.37 -5.93
C ASP A 95 4.01 -11.18 -4.75
N LEU A 96 4.80 -10.12 -4.76
CA LEU A 96 5.82 -9.85 -3.75
C LEU A 96 5.27 -9.87 -2.30
N PRO A 97 4.11 -9.27 -1.96
CA PRO A 97 3.60 -9.31 -0.60
C PRO A 97 3.27 -10.74 -0.14
N GLN A 98 2.74 -11.59 -1.02
CA GLN A 98 2.44 -12.99 -0.71
C GLN A 98 3.73 -13.79 -0.47
N GLN A 99 4.77 -13.52 -1.23
CA GLN A 99 6.07 -14.16 -1.05
C GLN A 99 6.73 -13.73 0.27
N ILE A 100 6.75 -12.42 0.56
CA ILE A 100 7.26 -11.89 1.83
C ILE A 100 6.48 -12.47 3.01
N ALA A 101 5.15 -12.56 2.91
CA ALA A 101 4.31 -13.13 3.95
C ALA A 101 4.66 -14.59 4.24
N LYS A 102 4.85 -15.41 3.20
CA LYS A 102 5.24 -16.82 3.31
C LYS A 102 6.64 -16.98 3.90
N ASP A 103 7.61 -16.23 3.38
CA ASP A 103 9.01 -16.33 3.82
C ASP A 103 9.19 -15.95 5.29
N LYS A 104 8.39 -14.99 5.77
CA LYS A 104 8.40 -14.54 7.17
C LYS A 104 7.46 -15.30 8.09
N GLY A 105 6.60 -16.16 7.55
CA GLY A 105 5.53 -16.80 8.32
C GLY A 105 4.55 -15.81 8.93
N LYS A 106 4.32 -14.66 8.28
CA LYS A 106 3.48 -13.55 8.76
C LYS A 106 2.31 -13.29 7.82
N LYS A 107 1.31 -12.54 8.30
CA LYS A 107 0.28 -11.95 7.46
C LYS A 107 0.68 -10.53 7.06
N ILE A 108 0.28 -10.10 5.88
CA ILE A 108 0.49 -8.72 5.41
C ILE A 108 -0.85 -8.08 5.11
N ILE A 109 -1.03 -6.83 5.56
CA ILE A 109 -2.14 -5.97 5.15
C ILE A 109 -1.55 -4.88 4.27
N VAL A 110 -1.96 -4.83 3.01
CA VAL A 110 -1.56 -3.79 2.06
C VAL A 110 -2.67 -2.76 2.00
N CYS A 111 -2.39 -1.57 2.52
CA CYS A 111 -3.28 -0.42 2.53
C CYS A 111 -2.92 0.50 1.36
N ILE A 112 -3.81 0.70 0.38
CA ILE A 112 -3.54 1.56 -0.78
C ILE A 112 -4.44 2.79 -0.71
N ASP A 113 -3.81 3.96 -0.56
CA ASP A 113 -4.49 5.25 -0.51
C ASP A 113 -4.75 5.80 -1.91
N GLU A 114 -5.85 6.53 -2.04
CA GLU A 114 -6.33 7.14 -3.29
C GLU A 114 -6.49 6.12 -4.42
N PHE A 115 -6.97 4.89 -4.07
CA PHE A 115 -7.07 3.77 -5.00
C PHE A 115 -7.86 4.07 -6.27
N GLN A 116 -8.82 5.00 -6.24
CA GLN A 116 -9.58 5.39 -7.41
C GLN A 116 -8.72 5.99 -8.53
N ASN A 117 -7.48 6.42 -8.25
CA ASN A 117 -6.59 6.99 -9.27
C ASN A 117 -6.19 5.97 -10.35
N ILE A 118 -6.32 4.67 -10.09
CA ILE A 118 -6.10 3.64 -11.12
C ILE A 118 -7.08 3.79 -12.31
N ASN A 119 -8.23 4.47 -12.13
CA ASN A 119 -9.16 4.74 -13.21
C ASN A 119 -8.64 5.76 -14.23
N GLU A 120 -7.61 6.52 -13.86
CA GLU A 120 -6.99 7.52 -14.73
C GLU A 120 -5.87 6.92 -15.62
N TYR A 121 -5.52 5.64 -15.44
CA TYR A 121 -4.48 4.98 -16.24
C TYR A 121 -5.02 4.65 -17.65
N GLU A 122 -4.11 4.62 -18.64
CA GLU A 122 -4.45 4.49 -20.06
C GLU A 122 -5.33 3.26 -20.37
N ASP A 123 -4.98 2.08 -19.83
CA ASP A 123 -5.82 0.87 -19.90
C ASP A 123 -6.21 0.39 -18.50
N SER A 124 -6.97 1.23 -17.79
CA SER A 124 -7.43 0.94 -16.45
C SER A 124 -8.14 -0.42 -16.31
N PRO A 125 -9.03 -0.84 -17.22
CA PRO A 125 -9.66 -2.15 -17.10
C PRO A 125 -8.69 -3.33 -17.23
N ALA A 126 -7.69 -3.26 -18.09
CA ALA A 126 -6.68 -4.30 -18.19
C ALA A 126 -5.80 -4.35 -16.96
N PHE A 127 -5.40 -3.18 -16.45
CA PHE A 127 -4.63 -3.08 -15.22
C PHE A 127 -5.42 -3.65 -14.03
N GLN A 128 -6.69 -3.31 -13.89
CA GLN A 128 -7.55 -3.84 -12.82
C GLN A 128 -7.71 -5.38 -12.93
N ARG A 129 -7.85 -5.94 -14.14
CA ARG A 129 -7.87 -7.40 -14.35
C ARG A 129 -6.58 -8.05 -13.87
N LYS A 130 -5.43 -7.44 -14.17
CA LYS A 130 -4.12 -7.92 -13.73
C LYS A 130 -4.01 -7.90 -12.21
N LEU A 131 -4.34 -6.79 -11.56
CA LEU A 131 -4.36 -6.69 -10.09
C LEU A 131 -5.22 -7.78 -9.47
N ARG A 132 -6.48 -7.94 -9.95
CA ARG A 132 -7.39 -8.94 -9.45
C ARG A 132 -6.88 -10.37 -9.64
N ALA A 133 -6.33 -10.68 -10.80
CA ALA A 133 -5.81 -12.02 -11.11
C ALA A 133 -4.75 -12.48 -10.08
N HIS A 134 -3.86 -11.56 -9.66
CA HIS A 134 -2.87 -11.84 -8.65
C HIS A 134 -3.47 -11.85 -7.23
N TRP A 135 -4.11 -10.77 -6.83
CA TRP A 135 -4.55 -10.56 -5.45
C TRP A 135 -5.57 -11.57 -4.95
N GLN A 136 -6.46 -12.08 -5.81
CA GLN A 136 -7.43 -13.12 -5.43
C GLN A 136 -6.78 -14.47 -5.07
N THR A 137 -5.53 -14.70 -5.48
CA THR A 137 -4.80 -15.94 -5.18
C THR A 137 -4.02 -15.86 -3.87
N HIS A 138 -3.91 -14.68 -3.29
CA HIS A 138 -3.13 -14.46 -2.07
C HIS A 138 -3.88 -14.96 -0.84
N THR A 139 -3.23 -15.82 -0.06
CA THR A 139 -3.82 -16.43 1.14
C THR A 139 -3.32 -15.83 2.45
N SER A 140 -2.19 -15.13 2.39
CA SER A 140 -1.55 -14.51 3.56
C SER A 140 -1.52 -12.98 3.48
N VAL A 141 -2.21 -12.41 2.48
CA VAL A 141 -2.29 -10.97 2.27
C VAL A 141 -3.75 -10.52 2.27
N CYS A 142 -4.01 -9.39 2.94
CA CYS A 142 -5.29 -8.69 2.90
C CYS A 142 -5.07 -7.31 2.27
N TYR A 143 -6.01 -6.87 1.45
CA TYR A 143 -5.97 -5.57 0.79
C TYR A 143 -6.99 -4.63 1.39
N CYS A 144 -6.55 -3.44 1.83
CA CYS A 144 -7.38 -2.34 2.27
C CYS A 144 -7.27 -1.20 1.24
N LEU A 145 -8.27 -1.11 0.35
CA LEU A 145 -8.30 -0.15 -0.75
C LEU A 145 -9.20 1.01 -0.34
N TYR A 146 -8.65 2.22 -0.26
CA TYR A 146 -9.40 3.38 0.23
C TYR A 146 -9.04 4.65 -0.53
N GLY A 147 -9.85 5.69 -0.34
CA GLY A 147 -9.66 6.99 -0.97
C GLY A 147 -10.79 7.94 -0.63
N SER A 148 -10.62 9.18 -1.04
CA SER A 148 -11.53 10.29 -0.72
C SER A 148 -12.71 10.44 -1.71
N LYS A 149 -12.54 10.01 -2.97
CA LYS A 149 -13.53 10.18 -4.05
C LYS A 149 -14.50 9.00 -4.09
N ARG A 150 -15.48 9.00 -3.18
CA ARG A 150 -16.43 7.90 -2.97
C ARG A 150 -17.07 7.38 -4.26
N HIS A 151 -17.56 8.27 -5.15
CA HIS A 151 -18.24 7.86 -6.39
C HIS A 151 -17.31 7.10 -7.34
N MET A 152 -16.03 7.48 -7.40
CA MET A 152 -15.04 6.80 -8.23
C MET A 152 -14.68 5.43 -7.68
N LEU A 153 -14.55 5.30 -6.35
CA LEU A 153 -14.37 3.99 -5.73
C LEU A 153 -15.57 3.07 -5.98
N LEU A 154 -16.79 3.60 -5.85
CA LEU A 154 -17.99 2.82 -6.13
C LEU A 154 -18.07 2.33 -7.58
N SER A 155 -17.61 3.12 -8.56
CA SER A 155 -17.57 2.66 -9.95
C SER A 155 -16.62 1.47 -10.14
N ILE A 156 -15.55 1.37 -9.38
CA ILE A 156 -14.61 0.23 -9.43
C ILE A 156 -15.25 -1.06 -8.86
N PHE A 157 -15.96 -0.95 -7.73
CA PHE A 157 -16.39 -2.12 -6.96
C PHE A 157 -17.86 -2.53 -7.19
N ASN A 158 -18.72 -1.62 -7.62
CA ASN A 158 -20.17 -1.87 -7.80
C ASN A 158 -20.61 -2.00 -9.25
N ASP A 159 -19.78 -1.60 -10.20
CA ASP A 159 -20.10 -1.79 -11.61
C ASP A 159 -19.78 -3.23 -12.03
N TYR A 160 -20.81 -3.97 -12.50
CA TYR A 160 -20.69 -5.36 -12.91
C TYR A 160 -19.74 -5.58 -14.10
N SER A 161 -19.48 -4.54 -14.88
CA SER A 161 -18.55 -4.59 -16.01
C SER A 161 -17.09 -4.45 -15.59
N MET A 162 -16.85 -4.00 -14.35
CA MET A 162 -15.50 -3.72 -13.85
C MET A 162 -14.85 -4.95 -13.20
N PRO A 163 -13.53 -5.12 -13.37
CA PRO A 163 -12.82 -6.28 -12.84
C PRO A 163 -12.95 -6.48 -11.33
N PHE A 164 -13.05 -5.40 -10.56
CA PHE A 164 -13.18 -5.47 -9.10
C PHE A 164 -14.61 -5.64 -8.58
N TYR A 165 -15.58 -5.85 -9.48
CA TYR A 165 -16.96 -6.09 -9.05
C TYR A 165 -17.05 -7.22 -8.00
N LYS A 166 -17.61 -6.90 -6.83
CA LYS A 166 -17.73 -7.82 -5.67
C LYS A 166 -16.40 -8.47 -5.23
N PHE A 167 -15.29 -7.78 -5.39
CA PHE A 167 -13.99 -8.32 -4.99
C PHE A 167 -13.78 -8.33 -3.47
N GLY A 168 -14.47 -7.48 -2.73
CA GLY A 168 -14.36 -7.39 -1.27
C GLY A 168 -15.54 -6.66 -0.65
N ASP A 169 -15.50 -6.52 0.66
CA ASP A 169 -16.50 -5.80 1.43
C ASP A 169 -16.29 -4.28 1.35
N ILE A 170 -17.38 -3.53 1.25
CA ILE A 170 -17.34 -2.07 1.19
C ILE A 170 -17.72 -1.49 2.54
N LEU A 171 -16.82 -0.73 3.15
CA LEU A 171 -17.05 -0.01 4.38
C LEU A 171 -17.21 1.49 4.11
N PHE A 172 -18.37 2.05 4.45
CA PHE A 172 -18.62 3.48 4.40
C PHE A 172 -18.35 4.14 5.74
N LEU A 173 -17.37 5.02 5.78
CA LEU A 173 -17.16 5.86 6.94
C LEU A 173 -18.17 7.00 6.94
N GLN A 174 -18.93 7.09 8.03
CA GLN A 174 -19.88 8.18 8.25
C GLN A 174 -19.14 9.47 8.65
N LYS A 175 -19.82 10.61 8.51
CA LYS A 175 -19.31 11.87 9.05
C LYS A 175 -19.16 11.76 10.56
N ILE A 176 -18.10 12.37 11.09
CA ILE A 176 -17.91 12.49 12.55
C ILE A 176 -19.04 13.30 13.11
N GLU A 177 -19.70 12.81 14.18
CA GLU A 177 -20.81 13.50 14.81
C GLU A 177 -20.36 14.82 15.46
N ARG A 178 -21.26 15.81 15.47
CA ARG A 178 -20.97 17.12 16.04
C ARG A 178 -20.49 17.03 17.48
N LYS A 179 -21.08 16.14 18.29
CA LYS A 179 -20.71 15.95 19.69
C LYS A 179 -19.22 15.55 19.86
N ASP A 180 -18.74 14.67 18.99
CA ASP A 180 -17.35 14.17 19.02
C ASP A 180 -16.38 15.28 18.57
N TRP A 181 -16.78 16.06 17.56
CA TRP A 181 -16.02 17.23 17.13
C TRP A 181 -15.91 18.28 18.25
N VAL A 182 -17.00 18.60 18.92
CA VAL A 182 -17.01 19.59 20.01
C VAL A 182 -16.11 19.12 21.14
N ALA A 183 -16.24 17.87 21.57
CA ALA A 183 -15.39 17.30 22.61
C ALA A 183 -13.89 17.36 22.26
N PHE A 184 -13.54 16.94 21.03
CA PHE A 184 -12.16 16.96 20.55
C PHE A 184 -11.59 18.39 20.49
N ILE A 185 -12.34 19.33 19.92
CA ILE A 185 -11.90 20.72 19.80
C ILE A 185 -11.73 21.35 21.16
N SER A 186 -12.72 21.18 22.07
CA SER A 186 -12.65 21.72 23.44
C SER A 186 -11.43 21.20 24.20
N GLN A 187 -11.13 19.91 24.06
CA GLN A 187 -9.92 19.34 24.68
C GLN A 187 -8.65 19.96 24.10
N ARG A 188 -8.57 20.15 22.78
CA ARG A 188 -7.41 20.77 22.14
C ARG A 188 -7.21 22.21 22.56
N PHE A 189 -8.28 22.99 22.75
CA PHE A 189 -8.17 24.33 23.29
C PHE A 189 -7.69 24.31 24.75
N ALA A 190 -8.22 23.44 25.58
CA ALA A 190 -7.76 23.28 26.97
C ALA A 190 -6.26 22.91 27.05
N ASP A 191 -5.79 22.01 26.19
CA ASP A 191 -4.38 21.58 26.10
C ASP A 191 -3.44 22.74 25.70
N THR A 192 -3.94 23.77 25.01
CA THR A 192 -3.15 24.96 24.61
C THR A 192 -3.21 26.10 25.62
N GLY A 193 -3.95 25.94 26.72
CA GLY A 193 -4.07 26.96 27.76
C GLY A 193 -4.85 28.22 27.34
N LYS A 194 -5.68 28.10 26.30
CA LYS A 194 -6.54 29.18 25.78
C LYS A 194 -8.01 28.89 26.07
#